data_450c51a26876f9a980da686e993917d3
#
_entry.id   450c51a26876f9a980da686e993917d3
#
_cell.length_a   1.000
_cell.length_b   1.000
_cell.length_c   1.000
_cell.angle_alpha   90.00
_cell.angle_beta   90.00
_cell.angle_gamma   90.00
#
_symmetry.space_group_name_H-M   'P 1'
#
loop_
_entity.id
_entity.type
_entity.pdbx_description
1 polymer ?
#
loop_
_entity_poly.entity_id
_entity_poly.type
_entity_poly.pdbx_seq_one_letter_code
_entity_poly.pdbx_strand_id
1 'polypeptide(L)'
;MKTYKYIAIALGTLLFASCDDMLTTHYDGGTQDDDYIQATVEANPERVNSAVSGMYQVIKQPLGYFGSSNRADDCGYVACALGQDLNAADMVNIVSGYDWFSVALEWSDRNPNYANPQLRLGLFYKLIYATNEVITMVPDDTDNVKLLASRGQAKALRAFAYLSLAPYFQFNYADNKDKESVPMIIPGQDASNNPRVTLEVLYENIIKDLTDAIEDLGGYERENKGLVDQKVAYGLRARAYLNMEMWEEAAADADAALVGYEPYSLSEIEANPQFCNASDHNWMWALLLPMELTEASGYSSLATWPSQLGSFSGTGYVAYAGIYRSINSLLWNKISATDARRAWWLDENLYSPYLEGLTWTDEANNITYTGAEIPAATIPDVKQPMSAYANVKFMGKSGCGSAYNDGDWCMMRAEEMLLIKAEAAYKAGATAEGEAALKKLMDQRDPAWTQSCKTFEDEVWLQRRIELWGEGFAMADVMRLKKNVVRYHKGDETSNVPEPYRFNIQYGDPWMLLRFVQKELTNNRGCTQNEGGEQPAQGDGEGLKDGVTD
;
A
#
# COMPACT_ATOMS: atom_id res chain seq x y z
N MET A 1 37.90 42.25 -24.36
CA MET A 1 36.42 42.06 -24.15
C MET A 1 35.75 41.19 -25.22
N LYS A 2 36.41 40.68 -26.21
CA LYS A 2 35.79 39.75 -27.20
C LYS A 2 35.97 38.25 -26.92
N THR A 3 36.93 37.88 -26.08
CA THR A 3 37.28 36.49 -25.77
C THR A 3 36.35 35.84 -24.72
N TYR A 4 35.73 36.64 -23.84
CA TYR A 4 34.83 36.14 -22.81
C TYR A 4 33.41 35.77 -23.33
N LYS A 5 33.00 36.30 -24.50
CA LYS A 5 31.69 35.97 -25.08
C LYS A 5 31.65 34.57 -25.70
N TYR A 6 32.76 34.07 -26.19
CA TYR A 6 32.83 32.72 -26.77
C TYR A 6 32.94 31.60 -25.73
N ILE A 7 33.54 31.90 -24.56
CA ILE A 7 33.61 30.94 -23.44
C ILE A 7 32.22 30.77 -22.81
N ALA A 8 31.42 31.83 -22.68
CA ALA A 8 30.07 31.76 -22.14
C ALA A 8 29.10 30.99 -23.07
N ILE A 9 29.31 31.06 -24.41
CA ILE A 9 28.50 30.28 -25.39
C ILE A 9 28.92 28.80 -25.38
N ALA A 10 30.21 28.51 -25.22
CA ALA A 10 30.71 27.12 -25.14
C ALA A 10 30.29 26.41 -23.83
N LEU A 11 30.18 27.14 -22.71
CA LEU A 11 29.64 26.56 -21.45
C LEU A 11 28.10 26.43 -21.50
N GLY A 12 27.39 27.28 -22.20
CA GLY A 12 25.93 27.20 -22.33
C GLY A 12 25.45 26.04 -23.23
N THR A 13 26.28 25.62 -24.21
CA THR A 13 25.95 24.45 -25.07
C THR A 13 26.29 23.12 -24.45
N LEU A 14 27.13 23.07 -23.42
CA LEU A 14 27.45 21.84 -22.68
C LEU A 14 26.40 21.48 -21.59
N LEU A 15 25.50 22.42 -21.25
CA LEU A 15 24.45 22.19 -20.25
C LEU A 15 23.13 21.67 -20.85
N PHE A 16 22.96 21.68 -22.16
CA PHE A 16 21.75 21.14 -22.81
C PHE A 16 21.91 19.75 -23.44
N ALA A 17 23.11 19.17 -23.40
CA ALA A 17 23.35 17.84 -23.98
C ALA A 17 23.24 16.69 -22.96
N SER A 18 22.79 16.98 -21.72
CA SER A 18 22.89 16.00 -20.61
C SER A 18 21.56 15.42 -20.10
N CYS A 19 20.42 15.73 -20.68
CA CYS A 19 19.13 15.30 -20.14
C CYS A 19 18.28 14.38 -21.03
N ASP A 20 18.67 14.13 -22.27
CA ASP A 20 17.88 13.25 -23.16
C ASP A 20 18.36 11.79 -23.15
N ASP A 21 19.60 11.54 -22.68
CA ASP A 21 20.21 10.22 -22.71
C ASP A 21 19.90 9.32 -21.49
N MET A 22 19.26 9.86 -20.44
CA MET A 22 18.93 9.05 -19.26
C MET A 22 17.57 8.33 -19.35
N LEU A 23 16.79 8.56 -20.40
CA LEU A 23 15.49 7.90 -20.62
C LEU A 23 15.47 7.00 -21.86
N THR A 24 16.50 7.04 -22.66
CA THR A 24 16.74 6.09 -23.76
C THR A 24 18.02 5.33 -23.43
N THR A 25 17.92 4.21 -22.76
CA THR A 25 18.97 3.21 -22.78
C THR A 25 19.01 2.61 -24.18
N HIS A 26 19.55 3.36 -25.15
CA HIS A 26 20.13 2.76 -26.32
C HIS A 26 21.49 2.20 -25.90
N TYR A 27 21.54 0.91 -25.69
CA TYR A 27 22.80 0.17 -25.63
C TYR A 27 23.42 0.16 -27.04
N ASP A 28 24.08 1.26 -27.42
CA ASP A 28 24.93 1.30 -28.60
C ASP A 28 26.36 0.89 -28.18
N GLY A 29 26.69 -0.34 -28.43
CA GLY A 29 28.07 -0.81 -28.46
C GLY A 29 28.65 -1.23 -27.12
N GLY A 30 28.42 -2.46 -26.74
CA GLY A 30 28.98 -3.15 -25.60
C GLY A 30 27.91 -3.83 -24.78
N THR A 31 26.94 -4.45 -25.44
CA THR A 31 26.03 -5.42 -24.79
C THR A 31 26.93 -6.49 -24.18
N GLN A 32 27.05 -6.44 -22.86
CA GLN A 32 27.42 -7.65 -22.15
C GLN A 32 26.26 -8.60 -22.44
N ASP A 33 26.58 -9.65 -23.21
CA ASP A 33 25.69 -10.75 -23.50
C ASP A 33 25.14 -11.27 -22.14
N ASP A 34 23.86 -11.61 -22.06
CA ASP A 34 23.28 -12.15 -20.85
C ASP A 34 24.10 -13.34 -20.32
N ASP A 35 24.65 -14.19 -21.22
CA ASP A 35 25.55 -15.28 -20.89
C ASP A 35 26.82 -14.80 -20.16
N TYR A 36 27.39 -13.66 -20.57
CA TYR A 36 28.57 -13.10 -19.91
C TYR A 36 28.21 -12.53 -18.52
N ILE A 37 27.04 -11.88 -18.39
CA ILE A 37 26.56 -11.37 -17.10
C ILE A 37 26.33 -12.54 -16.14
N GLN A 38 25.64 -13.58 -16.59
CA GLN A 38 25.35 -14.77 -15.80
C GLN A 38 26.65 -15.51 -15.38
N ALA A 39 27.56 -15.75 -16.28
CA ALA A 39 28.87 -16.36 -15.95
C ALA A 39 29.67 -15.51 -14.94
N THR A 40 29.55 -14.19 -15.02
CA THR A 40 30.23 -13.27 -14.11
C THR A 40 29.60 -13.26 -12.72
N VAL A 41 28.28 -13.36 -12.65
CA VAL A 41 27.51 -13.45 -11.41
C VAL A 41 27.72 -14.82 -10.76
N GLU A 42 27.74 -15.89 -11.53
CA GLU A 42 28.05 -17.24 -11.02
C GLU A 42 29.46 -17.31 -10.41
N ALA A 43 30.44 -16.67 -11.06
CA ALA A 43 31.83 -16.61 -10.55
C ALA A 43 31.95 -15.69 -9.30
N ASN A 44 31.09 -14.68 -9.16
CA ASN A 44 31.05 -13.76 -8.02
C ASN A 44 29.62 -13.36 -7.68
N PRO A 45 28.91 -14.15 -6.86
CA PRO A 45 27.49 -13.93 -6.50
C PRO A 45 27.19 -12.59 -5.85
N GLU A 46 28.17 -11.92 -5.24
CA GLU A 46 27.95 -10.60 -4.62
C GLU A 46 27.62 -9.48 -5.65
N ARG A 47 27.88 -9.72 -6.92
CA ARG A 47 27.58 -8.75 -7.99
C ARG A 47 26.08 -8.50 -8.18
N VAL A 48 25.22 -9.44 -7.81
CA VAL A 48 23.77 -9.26 -7.87
C VAL A 48 23.24 -8.34 -6.76
N ASN A 49 23.99 -8.15 -5.66
CA ASN A 49 23.50 -7.45 -4.46
C ASN A 49 23.06 -5.99 -4.73
N SER A 50 23.74 -5.30 -5.64
CA SER A 50 23.37 -3.92 -5.99
C SER A 50 22.02 -3.85 -6.70
N ALA A 51 21.76 -4.79 -7.61
CA ALA A 51 20.47 -4.89 -8.31
C ALA A 51 19.35 -5.31 -7.33
N VAL A 52 19.62 -6.29 -6.45
CA VAL A 52 18.71 -6.69 -5.38
C VAL A 52 18.37 -5.52 -4.47
N SER A 53 19.36 -4.76 -4.02
CA SER A 53 19.12 -3.55 -3.21
C SER A 53 18.32 -2.52 -3.99
N GLY A 54 18.58 -2.36 -5.28
CA GLY A 54 17.89 -1.44 -6.18
C GLY A 54 16.40 -1.71 -6.25
N MET A 55 15.95 -2.97 -6.39
CA MET A 55 14.53 -3.29 -6.45
C MET A 55 13.77 -2.97 -5.15
N TYR A 56 14.40 -3.14 -3.97
CA TYR A 56 13.79 -2.72 -2.70
C TYR A 56 13.73 -1.20 -2.54
N GLN A 57 14.68 -0.45 -3.12
CA GLN A 57 14.63 1.01 -3.08
C GLN A 57 13.45 1.56 -3.89
N VAL A 58 13.05 0.90 -4.97
CA VAL A 58 11.90 1.34 -5.79
C VAL A 58 10.62 1.48 -4.97
N ILE A 59 10.33 0.55 -4.06
CA ILE A 59 9.08 0.56 -3.27
C ILE A 59 9.15 1.51 -2.06
N LYS A 60 10.37 1.91 -1.64
CA LYS A 60 10.58 2.77 -0.47
C LYS A 60 10.63 4.24 -0.82
N GLN A 61 11.17 4.58 -1.99
CA GLN A 61 11.49 5.96 -2.34
C GLN A 61 10.42 6.58 -3.23
N PRO A 62 10.21 7.88 -3.14
CA PRO A 62 9.47 8.63 -4.14
C PRO A 62 10.02 8.40 -5.53
N LEU A 63 9.14 8.31 -6.52
CA LEU A 63 9.54 8.10 -7.90
C LEU A 63 10.28 9.29 -8.51
N GLY A 64 10.07 10.49 -7.96
CA GLY A 64 10.58 11.71 -8.54
C GLY A 64 10.04 11.98 -9.95
N TYR A 65 8.89 11.41 -10.28
CA TYR A 65 8.33 11.35 -11.63
C TYR A 65 8.08 12.73 -12.23
N PHE A 66 7.79 13.72 -11.40
CA PHE A 66 7.50 15.09 -11.79
C PHE A 66 8.69 16.05 -11.56
N GLY A 67 9.90 15.53 -11.54
CA GLY A 67 11.13 16.32 -11.34
C GLY A 67 11.42 16.61 -9.86
N SER A 68 11.99 17.79 -9.60
CA SER A 68 12.45 18.18 -8.24
C SER A 68 11.33 18.62 -7.28
N SER A 69 10.08 18.62 -7.71
CA SER A 69 8.97 18.96 -6.82
C SER A 69 8.66 17.78 -5.91
N ASN A 70 8.95 17.95 -4.62
CA ASN A 70 8.58 16.99 -3.58
C ASN A 70 7.06 16.96 -3.44
N ARG A 71 6.44 15.97 -4.06
CA ARG A 71 5.00 15.73 -3.92
C ARG A 71 4.75 14.93 -2.65
N ALA A 72 3.84 15.38 -1.82
CA ALA A 72 3.47 14.64 -0.60
C ALA A 72 2.70 13.34 -0.89
N ASP A 73 2.10 13.23 -2.08
CA ASP A 73 1.44 12.01 -2.58
C ASP A 73 2.39 11.07 -3.37
N ASP A 74 3.69 11.32 -3.32
CA ASP A 74 4.74 10.47 -3.90
C ASP A 74 5.68 9.96 -2.80
N CYS A 75 5.18 9.09 -1.93
CA CYS A 75 5.96 8.42 -0.87
C CYS A 75 6.12 6.91 -1.14
N GLY A 76 6.38 6.54 -2.38
CA GLY A 76 6.57 5.16 -2.78
C GLY A 76 5.30 4.31 -2.66
N TYR A 77 5.47 3.03 -2.25
CA TYR A 77 4.34 2.11 -2.09
C TYR A 77 3.28 2.63 -1.10
N VAL A 78 3.69 3.31 -0.04
CA VAL A 78 2.77 3.82 0.98
C VAL A 78 1.74 4.80 0.40
N ALA A 79 2.12 5.60 -0.59
CA ALA A 79 1.17 6.48 -1.28
C ALA A 79 0.10 5.68 -2.05
N CYS A 80 0.48 4.54 -2.62
CA CYS A 80 -0.48 3.63 -3.27
C CYS A 80 -1.43 3.01 -2.26
N ALA A 81 -0.91 2.53 -1.13
CA ALA A 81 -1.69 1.93 -0.05
C ALA A 81 -2.70 2.92 0.54
N LEU A 82 -2.25 4.13 0.91
CA LEU A 82 -3.12 5.18 1.42
C LEU A 82 -4.19 5.59 0.39
N GLY A 83 -3.82 5.67 -0.90
CA GLY A 83 -4.77 5.96 -1.97
C GLY A 83 -5.85 4.88 -2.12
N GLN A 84 -5.53 3.60 -1.89
CA GLN A 84 -6.51 2.51 -1.89
C GLN A 84 -7.53 2.65 -0.75
N ASP A 85 -7.06 2.95 0.45
CA ASP A 85 -7.94 3.10 1.61
C ASP A 85 -8.86 4.33 1.47
N LEU A 86 -8.35 5.43 0.92
CA LEU A 86 -9.13 6.65 0.65
C LEU A 86 -10.09 6.51 -0.55
N ASN A 87 -9.83 5.61 -1.49
CA ASN A 87 -10.81 5.27 -2.52
C ASN A 87 -11.99 4.46 -1.98
N ALA A 88 -11.80 3.68 -0.91
CA ALA A 88 -12.85 2.86 -0.30
C ALA A 88 -13.80 3.69 0.58
N ALA A 89 -14.53 3.01 1.46
CA ALA A 89 -15.55 3.63 2.30
C ALA A 89 -15.06 4.02 3.70
N ASP A 90 -14.01 3.37 4.21
CA ASP A 90 -13.71 3.31 5.63
C ASP A 90 -12.80 4.42 6.15
N MET A 91 -12.00 5.02 5.25
CA MET A 91 -11.12 6.14 5.58
C MET A 91 -11.65 7.42 4.94
N VAL A 92 -11.78 8.45 5.74
CA VAL A 92 -12.26 9.76 5.31
C VAL A 92 -11.38 10.88 5.86
N ASN A 93 -11.42 12.04 5.22
CA ASN A 93 -10.95 13.29 5.79
C ASN A 93 -12.15 14.07 6.28
N ILE A 94 -12.13 14.59 7.50
CA ILE A 94 -13.25 15.32 8.08
C ILE A 94 -13.36 16.74 7.49
N VAL A 95 -12.26 17.28 6.99
CA VAL A 95 -12.21 18.60 6.37
C VAL A 95 -12.02 18.45 4.87
N SER A 96 -12.93 19.07 4.10
CA SER A 96 -12.75 19.24 2.66
C SER A 96 -11.86 20.44 2.38
N GLY A 97 -10.85 20.25 1.55
CA GLY A 97 -9.93 21.31 1.18
C GLY A 97 -8.78 20.77 0.37
N TYR A 98 -7.76 21.58 0.14
CA TYR A 98 -6.57 21.13 -0.56
C TYR A 98 -5.84 20.08 0.27
N ASP A 99 -5.84 18.85 -0.21
CA ASP A 99 -5.07 17.73 0.29
C ASP A 99 -4.48 16.99 -0.92
N TRP A 100 -3.25 16.55 -0.81
CA TRP A 100 -2.58 15.79 -1.87
C TRP A 100 -3.31 14.49 -2.25
N PHE A 101 -4.11 13.95 -1.35
CA PHE A 101 -4.91 12.74 -1.55
C PHE A 101 -6.41 13.01 -1.77
N SER A 102 -6.85 14.28 -1.83
CA SER A 102 -8.26 14.61 -2.10
C SER A 102 -8.79 13.97 -3.38
N VAL A 103 -7.94 13.88 -4.42
CA VAL A 103 -8.29 13.24 -5.69
C VAL A 103 -8.67 11.76 -5.55
N ALA A 104 -8.13 11.06 -4.54
CA ALA A 104 -8.53 9.69 -4.24
C ALA A 104 -9.91 9.64 -3.55
N LEU A 105 -10.18 10.56 -2.63
CA LEU A 105 -11.50 10.70 -1.99
C LEU A 105 -12.58 11.12 -2.97
N GLU A 106 -12.26 12.03 -3.89
CA GLU A 106 -13.17 12.53 -4.93
C GLU A 106 -13.36 11.54 -6.08
N TRP A 107 -12.53 10.51 -6.18
CA TRP A 107 -12.42 9.62 -7.33
C TRP A 107 -12.08 10.34 -8.65
N SER A 108 -11.54 11.54 -8.59
CA SER A 108 -11.01 12.27 -9.74
C SER A 108 -9.65 11.72 -10.21
N ASP A 109 -9.00 10.87 -9.40
CA ASP A 109 -7.75 10.17 -9.71
C ASP A 109 -7.87 9.12 -10.84
N ARG A 110 -9.07 8.91 -11.41
CA ARG A 110 -9.26 8.05 -12.60
C ARG A 110 -8.88 8.76 -13.91
N ASN A 111 -8.64 10.05 -13.88
CA ASN A 111 -8.24 10.78 -15.06
C ASN A 111 -6.82 10.39 -15.53
N PRO A 112 -6.63 9.99 -16.82
CA PRO A 112 -5.34 9.50 -17.33
C PRO A 112 -4.20 10.53 -17.31
N ASN A 113 -4.53 11.81 -17.15
CA ASN A 113 -3.56 12.90 -17.09
C ASN A 113 -3.19 13.32 -15.65
N TYR A 114 -3.82 12.73 -14.63
CA TYR A 114 -3.50 13.06 -13.25
C TYR A 114 -2.23 12.35 -12.76
N ALA A 115 -1.62 12.94 -11.74
CA ALA A 115 -0.39 12.43 -11.17
C ALA A 115 -0.55 11.07 -10.51
N ASN A 116 -1.66 10.84 -9.79
CA ASN A 116 -1.86 9.60 -9.03
C ASN A 116 -1.85 8.34 -9.91
N PRO A 117 -2.57 8.23 -11.04
CA PRO A 117 -2.45 7.08 -11.92
C PRO A 117 -1.03 6.90 -12.45
N GLN A 118 -0.32 8.01 -12.73
CA GLN A 118 1.05 7.97 -13.23
C GLN A 118 2.02 7.44 -12.17
N LEU A 119 1.88 7.89 -10.91
CA LEU A 119 2.69 7.42 -9.80
C LEU A 119 2.45 5.93 -9.52
N ARG A 120 1.17 5.51 -9.47
CA ARG A 120 0.81 4.10 -9.22
C ARG A 120 1.31 3.18 -10.32
N LEU A 121 1.02 3.49 -11.57
CA LEU A 121 1.48 2.69 -12.70
C LEU A 121 3.02 2.69 -12.78
N GLY A 122 3.64 3.87 -12.66
CA GLY A 122 5.08 4.05 -12.74
C GLY A 122 5.85 3.29 -11.64
N LEU A 123 5.34 3.29 -10.40
CA LEU A 123 5.96 2.56 -9.28
C LEU A 123 6.09 1.06 -9.58
N PHE A 124 4.95 0.45 -9.90
CA PHE A 124 4.93 -1.01 -10.09
C PHE A 124 5.67 -1.45 -11.36
N TYR A 125 5.56 -0.70 -12.45
CA TYR A 125 6.34 -1.03 -13.66
C TYR A 125 7.84 -0.82 -13.45
N LYS A 126 8.27 0.21 -12.71
CA LYS A 126 9.68 0.38 -12.34
C LYS A 126 10.17 -0.79 -11.49
N LEU A 127 9.34 -1.29 -10.57
CA LEU A 127 9.66 -2.49 -9.80
C LEU A 127 9.77 -3.74 -10.69
N ILE A 128 8.82 -3.93 -11.62
CA ILE A 128 8.86 -5.05 -12.58
C ILE A 128 10.14 -5.04 -13.41
N TYR A 129 10.55 -3.86 -13.91
CA TYR A 129 11.83 -3.76 -14.65
C TYR A 129 13.03 -4.10 -13.77
N ALA A 130 13.10 -3.57 -12.55
CA ALA A 130 14.19 -3.86 -11.63
C ALA A 130 14.27 -5.35 -11.23
N THR A 131 13.11 -5.99 -11.05
CA THR A 131 13.06 -7.44 -10.74
C THR A 131 13.42 -8.29 -11.95
N ASN A 132 13.01 -7.91 -13.16
CA ASN A 132 13.41 -8.59 -14.39
C ASN A 132 14.93 -8.55 -14.57
N GLU A 133 15.58 -7.42 -14.25
CA GLU A 133 17.04 -7.31 -14.30
C GLU A 133 17.70 -8.36 -13.39
N VAL A 134 17.28 -8.47 -12.13
CA VAL A 134 17.82 -9.48 -11.20
C VAL A 134 17.56 -10.89 -11.70
N ILE A 135 16.36 -11.19 -12.20
CA ILE A 135 16.01 -12.53 -12.70
C ILE A 135 16.89 -12.91 -13.91
N THR A 136 17.11 -11.98 -14.83
CA THR A 136 17.96 -12.22 -16.02
C THR A 136 19.44 -12.40 -15.66
N MET A 137 19.92 -11.74 -14.60
CA MET A 137 21.31 -11.88 -14.14
C MET A 137 21.64 -13.25 -13.54
N VAL A 138 20.64 -13.98 -13.02
CA VAL A 138 20.83 -15.25 -12.31
C VAL A 138 20.65 -16.42 -13.29
N PRO A 139 21.64 -17.32 -13.46
CA PRO A 139 21.50 -18.49 -14.32
C PRO A 139 20.32 -19.38 -13.89
N ASP A 140 19.61 -19.94 -14.87
CA ASP A 140 18.43 -20.78 -14.59
C ASP A 140 18.81 -22.08 -13.86
N ASP A 141 19.99 -22.64 -14.16
CA ASP A 141 20.52 -23.91 -13.66
C ASP A 141 21.44 -23.76 -12.44
N THR A 142 21.55 -22.57 -11.86
CA THR A 142 22.39 -22.34 -10.68
C THR A 142 21.92 -23.13 -9.47
N ASP A 143 22.88 -23.71 -8.72
CA ASP A 143 22.67 -24.31 -7.40
C ASP A 143 23.18 -23.41 -6.24
N ASN A 144 23.65 -22.21 -6.59
CA ASN A 144 24.18 -21.26 -5.63
C ASN A 144 23.06 -20.65 -4.78
N VAL A 145 23.02 -20.95 -3.48
CA VAL A 145 21.97 -20.54 -2.54
C VAL A 145 21.78 -19.02 -2.50
N LYS A 146 22.85 -18.22 -2.66
CA LYS A 146 22.73 -16.74 -2.68
C LYS A 146 22.05 -16.25 -3.96
N LEU A 147 22.37 -16.84 -5.09
CA LEU A 147 21.77 -16.52 -6.38
C LEU A 147 20.31 -16.96 -6.42
N LEU A 148 20.02 -18.18 -5.93
CA LEU A 148 18.65 -18.65 -5.76
C LEU A 148 17.84 -17.68 -4.89
N ALA A 149 18.35 -17.29 -3.73
CA ALA A 149 17.68 -16.33 -2.85
C ALA A 149 17.45 -14.97 -3.51
N SER A 150 18.40 -14.49 -4.32
CA SER A 150 18.25 -13.24 -5.07
C SER A 150 17.16 -13.33 -6.13
N ARG A 151 17.12 -14.43 -6.88
CA ARG A 151 16.09 -14.72 -7.89
C ARG A 151 14.71 -14.91 -7.26
N GLY A 152 14.63 -15.64 -6.16
CA GLY A 152 13.39 -15.85 -5.42
C GLY A 152 12.79 -14.54 -4.88
N GLN A 153 13.62 -13.67 -4.32
CA GLN A 153 13.17 -12.33 -3.88
C GLN A 153 12.66 -11.50 -5.07
N ALA A 154 13.37 -11.52 -6.21
CA ALA A 154 12.97 -10.77 -7.39
C ALA A 154 11.64 -11.29 -7.98
N LYS A 155 11.45 -12.60 -8.09
CA LYS A 155 10.19 -13.21 -8.54
C LYS A 155 9.04 -12.85 -7.59
N ALA A 156 9.23 -12.94 -6.27
CA ALA A 156 8.22 -12.57 -5.30
C ALA A 156 7.82 -11.08 -5.38
N LEU A 157 8.78 -10.17 -5.58
CA LEU A 157 8.52 -8.75 -5.77
C LEU A 157 7.86 -8.43 -7.12
N ARG A 158 8.18 -9.16 -8.19
CA ARG A 158 7.50 -9.04 -9.49
C ARG A 158 6.04 -9.48 -9.38
N ALA A 159 5.79 -10.59 -8.73
CA ALA A 159 4.44 -11.07 -8.44
C ALA A 159 3.67 -10.06 -7.57
N PHE A 160 4.29 -9.51 -6.52
CA PHE A 160 3.71 -8.45 -5.70
C PHE A 160 3.31 -7.23 -6.53
N ALA A 161 4.14 -6.80 -7.47
CA ALA A 161 3.83 -5.66 -8.32
C ALA A 161 2.60 -5.92 -9.22
N TYR A 162 2.53 -7.08 -9.88
CA TYR A 162 1.38 -7.44 -10.71
C TYR A 162 0.11 -7.67 -9.88
N LEU A 163 0.22 -8.31 -8.72
CA LEU A 163 -0.88 -8.51 -7.78
C LEU A 163 -1.46 -7.18 -7.29
N SER A 164 -0.60 -6.18 -7.08
CA SER A 164 -1.01 -4.83 -6.70
C SER A 164 -1.66 -4.05 -7.83
N LEU A 165 -1.25 -4.28 -9.09
CA LEU A 165 -1.83 -3.64 -10.27
C LEU A 165 -3.20 -4.20 -10.64
N ALA A 166 -3.42 -5.50 -10.49
CA ALA A 166 -4.61 -6.18 -10.96
C ALA A 166 -5.93 -5.49 -10.54
N PRO A 167 -6.19 -5.19 -9.25
CA PRO A 167 -7.46 -4.60 -8.81
C PRO A 167 -7.68 -3.15 -9.26
N TYR A 168 -6.64 -2.47 -9.73
CA TYR A 168 -6.80 -1.13 -10.30
C TYR A 168 -7.30 -1.14 -11.75
N PHE A 169 -7.01 -2.21 -12.50
CA PHE A 169 -7.22 -2.23 -13.94
C PHE A 169 -8.24 -3.28 -14.40
N GLN A 170 -8.68 -4.18 -13.49
CA GLN A 170 -9.76 -5.12 -13.77
C GLN A 170 -10.54 -5.45 -12.49
N PHE A 171 -11.79 -5.88 -12.65
CA PHE A 171 -12.66 -6.37 -11.59
C PHE A 171 -12.22 -7.73 -11.05
N ASN A 172 -13.01 -8.34 -10.13
CA ASN A 172 -12.70 -9.63 -9.52
C ASN A 172 -12.31 -10.72 -10.53
N TYR A 173 -11.42 -11.60 -10.12
CA TYR A 173 -10.88 -12.66 -10.98
C TYR A 173 -11.94 -13.64 -11.47
N ALA A 174 -12.78 -14.16 -10.56
CA ALA A 174 -13.71 -15.26 -10.89
C ALA A 174 -14.65 -14.96 -12.07
N ASP A 175 -15.14 -13.72 -12.17
CA ASP A 175 -16.08 -13.32 -13.21
C ASP A 175 -15.39 -12.66 -14.43
N ASN A 176 -14.11 -12.29 -14.34
CA ASN A 176 -13.44 -11.48 -15.35
C ASN A 176 -12.10 -12.05 -15.80
N LYS A 177 -11.84 -13.33 -15.57
CA LYS A 177 -10.55 -13.96 -15.89
C LYS A 177 -10.17 -13.87 -17.38
N ASP A 178 -11.14 -13.82 -18.26
CA ASP A 178 -11.00 -13.66 -19.72
C ASP A 178 -10.83 -12.21 -20.17
N LYS A 179 -10.96 -11.23 -19.27
CA LYS A 179 -10.87 -9.80 -19.59
C LYS A 179 -9.43 -9.29 -19.48
N GLU A 180 -9.14 -8.28 -20.30
CA GLU A 180 -7.84 -7.61 -20.31
C GLU A 180 -7.55 -6.91 -18.98
N SER A 181 -6.35 -7.15 -18.43
CA SER A 181 -5.84 -6.50 -17.21
C SER A 181 -4.75 -5.49 -17.56
N VAL A 182 -3.49 -5.82 -17.42
CA VAL A 182 -2.33 -4.94 -17.67
C VAL A 182 -1.36 -5.56 -18.67
N PRO A 183 -0.52 -4.78 -19.37
CA PRO A 183 0.59 -5.32 -20.14
C PRO A 183 1.59 -6.05 -19.23
N MET A 184 2.06 -7.22 -19.65
CA MET A 184 3.17 -7.90 -18.98
C MET A 184 4.48 -7.56 -19.64
N ILE A 185 5.52 -7.29 -18.85
CA ILE A 185 6.88 -7.02 -19.34
C ILE A 185 7.66 -8.34 -19.40
N ILE A 186 7.90 -8.79 -20.60
CA ILE A 186 8.72 -9.97 -20.88
C ILE A 186 10.04 -9.47 -21.46
N PRO A 187 11.21 -9.87 -20.91
CA PRO A 187 12.51 -9.52 -21.46
C PRO A 187 12.60 -9.82 -22.97
N GLY A 188 13.12 -8.88 -23.74
CA GLY A 188 13.24 -9.01 -25.20
C GLY A 188 11.99 -8.72 -26.02
N GLN A 189 10.84 -8.45 -25.39
CA GLN A 189 9.60 -8.05 -26.07
C GLN A 189 9.62 -6.57 -26.46
N ASP A 190 9.03 -6.25 -27.61
CA ASP A 190 8.86 -4.85 -28.05
C ASP A 190 7.89 -4.09 -27.15
N ALA A 191 8.41 -3.23 -26.27
CA ALA A 191 7.61 -2.41 -25.36
C ALA A 191 6.69 -1.40 -26.09
N SER A 192 7.00 -1.06 -27.34
CA SER A 192 6.18 -0.11 -28.13
C SER A 192 4.90 -0.75 -28.70
N ASN A 193 4.76 -2.06 -28.59
CA ASN A 193 3.60 -2.82 -29.04
C ASN A 193 3.32 -4.01 -28.11
N ASN A 194 3.13 -3.72 -26.82
CA ASN A 194 2.88 -4.71 -25.79
C ASN A 194 1.41 -4.66 -25.34
N PRO A 195 0.55 -5.59 -25.81
CA PRO A 195 -0.87 -5.59 -25.44
C PRO A 195 -1.08 -5.97 -23.99
N ARG A 196 -2.22 -5.62 -23.46
CA ARG A 196 -2.72 -6.11 -22.18
C ARG A 196 -2.94 -7.62 -22.25
N VAL A 197 -2.58 -8.32 -21.20
CA VAL A 197 -2.89 -9.75 -21.03
C VAL A 197 -4.25 -9.92 -20.32
N THR A 198 -4.87 -11.09 -20.46
CA THR A 198 -6.05 -11.41 -19.67
C THR A 198 -5.72 -11.55 -18.19
N LEU A 199 -6.72 -11.39 -17.34
CA LEU A 199 -6.54 -11.55 -15.91
C LEU A 199 -6.09 -12.98 -15.55
N GLU A 200 -6.58 -14.00 -16.28
CA GLU A 200 -6.14 -15.39 -16.14
C GLU A 200 -4.64 -15.54 -16.37
N VAL A 201 -4.13 -15.06 -17.50
CA VAL A 201 -2.70 -15.10 -17.83
C VAL A 201 -1.87 -14.34 -16.80
N LEU A 202 -2.35 -13.20 -16.33
CA LEU A 202 -1.67 -12.42 -15.30
C LEU A 202 -1.52 -13.20 -13.99
N TYR A 203 -2.62 -13.80 -13.51
CA TYR A 203 -2.61 -14.55 -12.24
C TYR A 203 -1.84 -15.88 -12.37
N GLU A 204 -1.88 -16.57 -13.50
CA GLU A 204 -1.03 -17.74 -13.76
C GLU A 204 0.45 -17.40 -13.62
N ASN A 205 0.88 -16.26 -14.14
CA ASN A 205 2.26 -15.80 -13.99
C ASN A 205 2.59 -15.36 -12.55
N ILE A 206 1.67 -14.72 -11.84
CA ILE A 206 1.82 -14.37 -10.42
C ILE A 206 2.03 -15.65 -9.59
N ILE A 207 1.19 -16.67 -9.78
CA ILE A 207 1.29 -17.94 -9.06
C ILE A 207 2.59 -18.68 -9.41
N LYS A 208 2.96 -18.67 -10.70
CA LYS A 208 4.24 -19.27 -11.13
C LYS A 208 5.43 -18.59 -10.46
N ASP A 209 5.50 -17.27 -10.50
CA ASP A 209 6.59 -16.51 -9.87
C ASP A 209 6.68 -16.78 -8.37
N LEU A 210 5.53 -16.83 -7.67
CA LEU A 210 5.51 -17.09 -6.23
C LEU A 210 5.85 -18.55 -5.89
N THR A 211 5.47 -19.49 -6.74
CA THR A 211 5.82 -20.91 -6.58
C THR A 211 7.34 -21.11 -6.75
N ASP A 212 7.90 -20.55 -7.81
CA ASP A 212 9.32 -20.56 -8.04
C ASP A 212 10.09 -19.84 -6.91
N ALA A 213 9.55 -18.70 -6.42
CA ALA A 213 10.16 -17.94 -5.32
C ALA A 213 10.17 -18.74 -4.00
N ILE A 214 9.11 -19.48 -3.69
CA ILE A 214 9.04 -20.35 -2.50
C ILE A 214 10.12 -21.45 -2.58
N GLU A 215 10.35 -22.01 -3.76
CA GLU A 215 11.41 -22.99 -3.99
C GLU A 215 12.80 -22.36 -3.85
N ASP A 216 13.05 -21.27 -4.57
CA ASP A 216 14.34 -20.54 -4.59
C ASP A 216 14.72 -20.00 -3.19
N LEU A 217 13.73 -19.66 -2.34
CA LEU A 217 13.93 -19.16 -0.97
C LEU A 217 13.97 -20.29 0.08
N GLY A 218 13.93 -21.54 -0.33
CA GLY A 218 14.02 -22.67 0.58
C GLY A 218 15.30 -22.64 1.39
N GLY A 219 15.19 -22.51 2.73
CA GLY A 219 16.35 -22.42 3.62
C GLY A 219 17.09 -21.07 3.64
N TYR A 220 16.61 -20.07 2.92
CA TYR A 220 17.16 -18.71 3.02
C TYR A 220 16.76 -18.05 4.34
N GLU A 221 17.77 -17.57 5.09
CA GLU A 221 17.59 -16.77 6.29
C GLU A 221 17.86 -15.29 5.97
N ARG A 222 16.82 -14.46 6.04
CA ARG A 222 16.94 -13.03 5.76
C ARG A 222 17.58 -12.26 6.91
N GLU A 223 18.33 -11.22 6.60
CA GLU A 223 18.99 -10.36 7.57
C GLU A 223 17.99 -9.52 8.41
N ASN A 224 16.88 -9.12 7.81
CA ASN A 224 15.86 -8.29 8.44
C ASN A 224 14.51 -8.45 7.74
N LYS A 225 13.45 -7.93 8.36
CA LYS A 225 12.07 -8.00 7.83
C LYS A 225 11.80 -7.10 6.62
N GLY A 226 12.78 -6.31 6.17
CA GLY A 226 12.68 -5.56 4.92
C GLY A 226 12.86 -6.41 3.67
N LEU A 227 13.41 -7.63 3.82
CA LEU A 227 13.64 -8.57 2.74
C LEU A 227 12.55 -9.63 2.69
N VAL A 228 12.26 -10.14 1.49
CA VAL A 228 11.32 -11.24 1.29
C VAL A 228 12.01 -12.57 1.60
N ASP A 229 11.40 -13.38 2.46
CA ASP A 229 11.76 -14.76 2.72
C ASP A 229 10.66 -15.72 2.21
N GLN A 230 10.86 -17.01 2.40
CA GLN A 230 9.92 -18.04 1.97
C GLN A 230 8.52 -17.84 2.57
N LYS A 231 8.42 -17.39 3.83
CA LYS A 231 7.12 -17.17 4.50
C LYS A 231 6.37 -15.97 3.92
N VAL A 232 7.09 -14.90 3.57
CA VAL A 232 6.51 -13.77 2.86
C VAL A 232 6.02 -14.18 1.47
N ALA A 233 6.77 -15.03 0.77
CA ALA A 233 6.35 -15.56 -0.53
C ALA A 233 5.07 -16.41 -0.41
N TYR A 234 4.94 -17.27 0.61
CA TYR A 234 3.68 -17.96 0.93
C TYR A 234 2.55 -16.97 1.19
N GLY A 235 2.75 -15.95 2.01
CA GLY A 235 1.73 -14.93 2.30
C GLY A 235 1.27 -14.16 1.05
N LEU A 236 2.19 -13.83 0.14
CA LEU A 236 1.85 -13.21 -1.14
C LEU A 236 1.05 -14.17 -2.04
N ARG A 237 1.39 -15.47 -2.03
CA ARG A 237 0.66 -16.47 -2.81
C ARG A 237 -0.72 -16.74 -2.20
N ALA A 238 -0.85 -16.70 -0.86
CA ALA A 238 -2.15 -16.74 -0.18
C ALA A 238 -3.06 -15.58 -0.62
N ARG A 239 -2.53 -14.34 -0.73
CA ARG A 239 -3.27 -13.19 -1.27
C ARG A 239 -3.73 -13.45 -2.71
N ALA A 240 -2.86 -14.02 -3.55
CA ALA A 240 -3.18 -14.31 -4.94
C ALA A 240 -4.27 -15.38 -5.05
N TYR A 241 -4.13 -16.49 -4.34
CA TYR A 241 -5.15 -17.55 -4.28
C TYR A 241 -6.48 -17.06 -3.72
N LEU A 242 -6.47 -16.20 -2.69
CA LEU A 242 -7.68 -15.59 -2.16
C LEU A 242 -8.42 -14.77 -3.24
N ASN A 243 -7.70 -13.99 -4.04
CA ASN A 243 -8.26 -13.24 -5.15
C ASN A 243 -8.81 -14.14 -6.28
N MET A 244 -8.19 -15.30 -6.48
CA MET A 244 -8.61 -16.30 -7.47
C MET A 244 -9.77 -17.18 -6.98
N GLU A 245 -10.19 -17.04 -5.74
CA GLU A 245 -11.16 -17.93 -5.07
C GLU A 245 -10.68 -19.40 -4.99
N MET A 246 -9.35 -19.62 -4.96
CA MET A 246 -8.71 -20.90 -4.72
C MET A 246 -8.55 -21.10 -3.21
N TRP A 247 -9.66 -21.49 -2.58
CA TRP A 247 -9.83 -21.40 -1.14
C TRP A 247 -8.92 -22.35 -0.35
N GLU A 248 -8.80 -23.59 -0.79
CA GLU A 248 -7.95 -24.59 -0.13
C GLU A 248 -6.48 -24.18 -0.15
N GLU A 249 -6.00 -23.70 -1.31
CA GLU A 249 -4.64 -23.24 -1.50
C GLU A 249 -4.35 -21.95 -0.70
N ALA A 250 -5.32 -21.02 -0.67
CA ALA A 250 -5.19 -19.80 0.10
C ALA A 250 -5.07 -20.07 1.61
N ALA A 251 -5.86 -20.99 2.14
CA ALA A 251 -5.80 -21.38 3.56
C ALA A 251 -4.48 -22.09 3.90
N ALA A 252 -4.02 -23.00 3.04
CA ALA A 252 -2.76 -23.73 3.22
C ALA A 252 -1.54 -22.81 3.19
N ASP A 253 -1.49 -21.87 2.25
CA ASP A 253 -0.40 -20.90 2.15
C ASP A 253 -0.43 -19.89 3.30
N ALA A 254 -1.60 -19.47 3.77
CA ALA A 254 -1.72 -18.63 4.97
C ALA A 254 -1.17 -19.35 6.22
N ASP A 255 -1.43 -20.64 6.38
CA ASP A 255 -0.85 -21.45 7.46
C ASP A 255 0.67 -21.57 7.34
N ALA A 256 1.19 -21.83 6.15
CA ALA A 256 2.62 -21.90 5.92
C ALA A 256 3.32 -20.57 6.23
N ALA A 257 2.69 -19.46 5.87
CA ALA A 257 3.18 -18.12 6.17
C ALA A 257 3.20 -17.82 7.68
N LEU A 258 2.19 -18.29 8.44
CA LEU A 258 2.03 -18.03 9.87
C LEU A 258 3.03 -18.78 10.76
N VAL A 259 3.79 -19.75 10.25
CA VAL A 259 4.72 -20.54 11.06
C VAL A 259 5.70 -19.62 11.80
N GLY A 260 5.60 -19.56 13.14
CA GLY A 260 6.44 -18.73 14.01
C GLY A 260 6.00 -17.29 14.14
N TYR A 261 4.80 -16.93 13.67
CA TYR A 261 4.18 -15.63 13.87
C TYR A 261 2.86 -15.75 14.63
N GLU A 262 2.63 -14.83 15.54
CA GLU A 262 1.40 -14.73 16.32
C GLU A 262 0.87 -13.29 16.22
N PRO A 263 -0.45 -13.07 16.30
CA PRO A 263 -1.01 -11.73 16.34
C PRO A 263 -0.59 -11.00 17.61
N TYR A 264 -0.65 -9.68 17.61
CA TYR A 264 -0.58 -8.93 18.87
C TYR A 264 -1.59 -9.48 19.88
N SER A 265 -1.15 -9.65 21.12
CA SER A 265 -2.02 -9.96 22.24
C SER A 265 -2.92 -8.77 22.60
N LEU A 266 -3.99 -9.04 23.34
CA LEU A 266 -4.88 -7.99 23.84
C LEU A 266 -4.10 -6.92 24.62
N SER A 267 -3.19 -7.34 25.50
CA SER A 267 -2.38 -6.42 26.30
C SER A 267 -1.43 -5.55 25.46
N GLU A 268 -0.92 -6.06 24.34
CA GLU A 268 -0.11 -5.25 23.41
C GLU A 268 -0.97 -4.23 22.66
N ILE A 269 -2.18 -4.63 22.26
CA ILE A 269 -3.12 -3.67 21.66
C ILE A 269 -3.51 -2.59 22.67
N GLU A 270 -3.82 -2.95 23.92
CA GLU A 270 -4.14 -1.97 24.97
C GLU A 270 -2.97 -1.04 25.31
N ALA A 271 -1.73 -1.51 25.16
CA ALA A 271 -0.51 -0.74 25.42
C ALA A 271 -0.12 0.22 24.28
N ASN A 272 -0.88 0.31 23.19
CA ASN A 272 -0.59 1.12 22.01
C ASN A 272 0.70 0.71 21.27
N PRO A 273 0.65 -0.25 20.33
CA PRO A 273 1.83 -0.69 19.60
C PRO A 273 2.36 0.33 18.58
N GLN A 274 1.64 1.45 18.35
CA GLN A 274 2.00 2.55 17.44
C GLN A 274 2.12 2.17 15.96
N PHE A 275 2.19 0.89 15.62
CA PHE A 275 2.29 0.36 14.25
C PHE A 275 3.40 1.01 13.40
N CYS A 276 4.60 1.14 13.95
CA CYS A 276 5.72 1.82 13.30
C CYS A 276 7.06 1.08 13.35
N ASN A 277 7.10 -0.14 13.93
CA ASN A 277 8.36 -0.81 14.22
C ASN A 277 8.41 -2.23 13.65
N ALA A 278 9.31 -2.47 12.70
CA ALA A 278 9.53 -3.78 12.10
C ALA A 278 10.03 -4.86 13.09
N SER A 279 10.50 -4.48 14.29
CA SER A 279 10.89 -5.44 15.32
C SER A 279 9.71 -6.16 15.97
N ASP A 280 8.48 -5.65 15.81
CA ASP A 280 7.28 -6.23 16.38
C ASP A 280 7.10 -7.67 15.89
N HIS A 281 6.80 -8.59 16.84
CA HIS A 281 6.85 -10.03 16.58
C HIS A 281 5.83 -10.51 15.52
N ASN A 282 4.69 -9.83 15.40
CA ASN A 282 3.63 -10.16 14.46
C ASN A 282 3.89 -9.68 13.03
N TRP A 283 4.85 -8.76 12.82
CA TRP A 283 5.19 -8.28 11.48
C TRP A 283 6.02 -9.32 10.73
N MET A 284 5.57 -9.65 9.54
CA MET A 284 6.20 -10.63 8.66
C MET A 284 7.06 -9.96 7.58
N TRP A 285 6.62 -8.82 7.05
CA TRP A 285 7.33 -8.04 6.05
C TRP A 285 7.09 -6.56 6.25
N ALA A 286 8.13 -5.73 6.03
CA ALA A 286 8.08 -4.30 6.29
C ALA A 286 8.89 -3.49 5.27
N LEU A 287 8.50 -2.24 5.04
CA LEU A 287 9.42 -1.23 4.49
C LEU A 287 10.17 -0.60 5.65
N LEU A 288 11.49 -0.80 5.68
CA LEU A 288 12.34 -0.17 6.69
C LEU A 288 12.62 1.27 6.27
N LEU A 289 12.12 2.23 7.04
CA LEU A 289 12.23 3.66 6.77
C LEU A 289 12.91 4.35 7.97
N PRO A 290 14.24 4.19 8.11
CA PRO A 290 14.98 4.79 9.22
C PRO A 290 15.03 6.32 9.08
N MET A 291 15.32 7.01 10.18
CA MET A 291 15.39 8.47 10.26
C MET A 291 16.38 9.06 9.25
N GLU A 292 17.52 8.43 9.06
CA GLU A 292 18.56 8.85 8.11
C GLU A 292 18.05 8.89 6.67
N LEU A 293 17.11 8.03 6.31
CA LEU A 293 16.51 8.03 4.99
C LEU A 293 15.58 9.24 4.80
N THR A 294 14.87 9.65 5.84
CA THR A 294 13.98 10.82 5.80
C THR A 294 14.75 12.14 5.84
N GLU A 295 15.91 12.18 6.50
CA GLU A 295 16.79 13.34 6.55
C GLU A 295 17.66 13.48 5.29
N ALA A 296 18.29 12.40 4.85
CA ALA A 296 19.30 12.42 3.80
C ALA A 296 18.72 12.52 2.39
N SER A 297 17.46 12.16 2.19
CA SER A 297 16.86 12.09 0.86
C SER A 297 16.55 13.44 0.22
N GLY A 298 16.70 14.56 0.95
CA GLY A 298 16.25 15.88 0.50
C GLY A 298 14.76 15.94 0.24
N TYR A 299 14.04 14.86 0.54
CA TYR A 299 12.60 14.85 0.52
C TYR A 299 12.12 15.73 1.66
N SER A 300 11.16 16.57 1.36
CA SER A 300 10.48 17.25 2.44
C SER A 300 9.95 16.17 3.38
N SER A 301 10.06 16.39 4.67
CA SER A 301 9.43 15.56 5.70
C SER A 301 7.93 15.29 5.45
N LEU A 302 7.36 15.88 4.41
CA LEU A 302 5.97 15.75 3.99
C LEU A 302 5.70 14.48 3.17
N ALA A 303 6.69 13.94 2.41
CA ALA A 303 6.52 12.76 1.57
C ALA A 303 6.84 11.46 2.32
N THR A 304 6.25 11.27 3.49
CA THR A 304 6.39 10.07 4.33
C THR A 304 5.04 9.62 4.87
N TRP A 305 4.92 8.37 5.27
CA TRP A 305 3.66 7.89 5.82
C TRP A 305 3.28 8.57 7.16
N PRO A 306 4.21 8.83 8.12
CA PRO A 306 3.83 9.52 9.33
C PRO A 306 3.32 10.94 9.08
N SER A 307 3.83 11.60 8.04
CA SER A 307 3.34 12.91 7.61
C SER A 307 1.92 12.86 7.03
N GLN A 308 1.56 11.80 6.31
CA GLN A 308 0.30 11.71 5.55
C GLN A 308 -0.80 10.90 6.26
N LEU A 309 -0.45 10.12 7.27
CA LEU A 309 -1.38 9.26 8.02
C LEU A 309 -1.31 9.50 9.53
N GLY A 310 -0.13 9.69 10.11
CA GLY A 310 0.08 9.82 11.54
C GLY A 310 -0.41 11.15 12.09
N SER A 311 -1.30 11.11 13.08
CA SER A 311 -1.90 12.32 13.68
C SER A 311 -0.97 13.07 14.63
N PHE A 312 0.13 12.48 15.03
CA PHE A 312 1.04 12.99 16.06
C PHE A 312 2.37 13.56 15.54
N SER A 313 2.51 13.73 14.23
CA SER A 313 3.72 14.31 13.65
C SER A 313 3.82 15.81 13.91
N GLY A 314 4.92 16.28 14.47
CA GLY A 314 5.19 17.70 14.73
C GLY A 314 5.54 18.52 13.49
N THR A 315 5.82 17.87 12.35
CA THR A 315 6.13 18.51 11.07
C THR A 315 5.30 17.93 9.93
N GLY A 316 4.39 16.99 10.22
CA GLY A 316 3.60 16.27 9.24
C GLY A 316 2.49 17.12 8.62
N TYR A 317 2.21 16.83 7.37
CA TYR A 317 1.21 17.55 6.59
C TYR A 317 -0.20 17.45 7.19
N VAL A 318 -0.58 16.26 7.66
CA VAL A 318 -1.90 15.98 8.24
C VAL A 318 -2.17 16.86 9.46
N ALA A 319 -1.22 16.94 10.40
CA ALA A 319 -1.36 17.74 11.60
C ALA A 319 -1.34 19.24 11.28
N TYR A 320 -0.42 19.69 10.44
CA TYR A 320 -0.30 21.08 10.02
C TYR A 320 -1.56 21.60 9.32
N ALA A 321 -2.10 20.83 8.37
CA ALA A 321 -3.25 21.23 7.58
C ALA A 321 -4.61 20.89 8.24
N GLY A 322 -4.63 20.17 9.34
CA GLY A 322 -5.85 19.71 10.03
C GLY A 322 -6.66 18.66 9.24
N ILE A 323 -6.01 17.94 8.32
CA ILE A 323 -6.64 16.93 7.46
C ILE A 323 -6.40 15.53 8.01
N TYR A 324 -6.81 15.31 9.23
CA TYR A 324 -6.64 14.02 9.90
C TYR A 324 -7.41 12.91 9.18
N ARG A 325 -6.74 11.78 8.96
CA ARG A 325 -7.39 10.57 8.46
C ARG A 325 -8.26 10.00 9.56
N SER A 326 -9.52 9.78 9.26
CA SER A 326 -10.53 9.39 10.23
C SER A 326 -11.26 8.15 9.77
N ILE A 327 -11.72 7.34 10.72
CA ILE A 327 -12.64 6.26 10.40
C ILE A 327 -14.00 6.83 10.01
N ASN A 328 -14.64 6.24 9.00
CA ASN A 328 -16.02 6.56 8.66
C ASN A 328 -16.96 6.17 9.81
N SER A 329 -17.88 7.06 10.18
CA SER A 329 -18.87 6.81 11.24
C SER A 329 -19.70 5.55 11.00
N LEU A 330 -19.96 5.17 9.74
CA LEU A 330 -20.64 3.92 9.41
C LEU A 330 -19.87 2.68 9.90
N LEU A 331 -18.55 2.65 9.72
CA LEU A 331 -17.71 1.56 10.23
C LEU A 331 -17.51 1.67 11.75
N TRP A 332 -17.28 2.87 12.29
CA TRP A 332 -17.14 3.10 13.73
C TRP A 332 -18.31 2.52 14.52
N ASN A 333 -19.52 2.72 14.04
CA ASN A 333 -20.75 2.24 14.68
C ASN A 333 -20.90 0.70 14.66
N LYS A 334 -20.08 -0.01 13.87
CA LYS A 334 -20.02 -1.48 13.84
C LYS A 334 -19.04 -2.08 14.84
N ILE A 335 -18.14 -1.28 15.42
CA ILE A 335 -17.15 -1.74 16.37
C ILE A 335 -17.78 -1.83 17.75
N SER A 336 -17.73 -3.03 18.36
CA SER A 336 -18.24 -3.24 19.73
C SER A 336 -17.61 -2.28 20.73
N ALA A 337 -18.37 -1.88 21.75
CA ALA A 337 -17.85 -1.02 22.83
C ALA A 337 -16.75 -1.72 23.67
N THR A 338 -16.69 -3.04 23.64
CA THR A 338 -15.68 -3.86 24.34
C THR A 338 -14.47 -4.18 23.48
N ASP A 339 -14.48 -3.82 22.20
CA ASP A 339 -13.37 -4.07 21.29
C ASP A 339 -12.22 -3.09 21.56
N ALA A 340 -11.04 -3.63 21.90
CA ALA A 340 -9.86 -2.84 22.22
C ALA A 340 -9.40 -1.94 21.05
N ARG A 341 -9.72 -2.32 19.80
CA ARG A 341 -9.40 -1.52 18.62
C ARG A 341 -10.13 -0.18 18.55
N ARG A 342 -11.20 0.03 19.35
CA ARG A 342 -11.79 1.38 19.46
C ARG A 342 -10.76 2.43 19.90
N ALA A 343 -9.74 2.01 20.65
CA ALA A 343 -8.62 2.88 21.02
C ALA A 343 -7.82 3.44 19.84
N TRP A 344 -7.96 2.86 18.63
CA TRP A 344 -7.26 3.32 17.43
C TRP A 344 -7.76 4.65 16.86
N TRP A 345 -8.89 5.12 17.33
CA TRP A 345 -9.50 6.38 16.91
C TRP A 345 -10.01 7.17 18.12
N LEU A 346 -10.10 8.47 17.96
CA LEU A 346 -10.78 9.31 18.93
C LEU A 346 -12.30 9.02 18.91
N ASP A 347 -12.91 9.02 20.07
CA ASP A 347 -14.37 8.98 20.20
C ASP A 347 -15.02 10.37 19.92
N GLU A 348 -16.31 10.47 20.18
CA GLU A 348 -17.10 11.71 20.02
C GLU A 348 -16.64 12.83 20.96
N ASN A 349 -15.95 12.49 22.06
CA ASN A 349 -15.43 13.41 23.06
C ASN A 349 -13.94 13.73 22.85
N LEU A 350 -13.37 13.34 21.70
CA LEU A 350 -11.94 13.46 21.38
C LEU A 350 -11.03 12.65 22.33
N TYR A 351 -11.51 11.55 22.86
CA TYR A 351 -10.77 10.68 23.75
C TYR A 351 -10.40 9.35 23.10
N SER A 352 -9.22 8.87 23.45
CA SER A 352 -8.77 7.49 23.28
C SER A 352 -7.81 7.15 24.43
N PRO A 353 -7.80 5.91 24.94
CA PRO A 353 -6.80 5.44 25.91
C PRO A 353 -5.37 5.66 25.42
N TYR A 354 -5.12 5.66 24.12
CA TYR A 354 -3.81 5.88 23.51
C TYR A 354 -3.25 7.29 23.70
N LEU A 355 -4.05 8.23 24.18
CA LEU A 355 -3.60 9.56 24.57
C LEU A 355 -2.92 9.57 25.94
N GLU A 356 -3.18 8.58 26.79
CA GLU A 356 -2.67 8.55 28.15
C GLU A 356 -1.13 8.50 28.15
N GLY A 357 -0.51 9.39 28.93
CA GLY A 357 0.94 9.48 29.01
C GLY A 357 1.63 10.21 27.85
N LEU A 358 0.89 10.58 26.77
CA LEU A 358 1.47 11.40 25.71
C LEU A 358 1.64 12.85 26.16
N THR A 359 2.67 13.49 25.61
CA THR A 359 2.90 14.94 25.73
C THR A 359 3.28 15.52 24.37
N TRP A 360 2.85 16.76 24.13
CA TRP A 360 3.28 17.53 22.96
C TRP A 360 3.74 18.91 23.43
N THR A 361 5.00 19.23 23.20
CA THR A 361 5.54 20.53 23.58
C THR A 361 5.57 21.49 22.40
N ASP A 362 4.93 22.64 22.57
CA ASP A 362 5.08 23.80 21.69
C ASP A 362 6.33 24.57 22.15
N GLU A 363 7.44 24.31 21.50
CA GLU A 363 8.74 24.91 21.80
C GLU A 363 8.71 26.45 21.65
N ALA A 364 7.91 26.97 20.71
CA ALA A 364 7.86 28.39 20.42
C ALA A 364 7.19 29.20 21.56
N ASN A 365 6.17 28.61 22.20
CA ASN A 365 5.42 29.24 23.27
C ASN A 365 5.74 28.65 24.66
N ASN A 366 6.63 27.63 24.71
CA ASN A 366 7.00 26.91 25.93
C ASN A 366 5.75 26.36 26.67
N ILE A 367 4.82 25.76 25.91
CA ILE A 367 3.61 25.13 26.43
C ILE A 367 3.71 23.63 26.18
N THR A 368 3.45 22.82 27.21
CA THR A 368 3.35 21.37 27.07
C THR A 368 1.90 20.94 27.25
N TYR A 369 1.31 20.36 26.22
CA TYR A 369 0.01 19.73 26.24
C TYR A 369 0.15 18.28 26.69
N THR A 370 -0.75 17.82 27.54
CA THR A 370 -0.83 16.42 27.98
C THR A 370 -1.93 15.67 27.22
N GLY A 371 -1.94 14.34 27.29
CA GLY A 371 -2.76 13.47 26.49
C GLY A 371 -4.15 13.98 26.11
N ALA A 372 -5.00 14.26 27.12
CA ALA A 372 -6.38 14.74 26.88
C ALA A 372 -6.45 16.13 26.23
N GLU A 373 -5.41 16.96 26.33
CA GLU A 373 -5.36 18.30 25.77
C GLU A 373 -4.88 18.29 24.31
N ILE A 374 -4.11 17.28 23.91
CA ILE A 374 -3.47 17.18 22.59
C ILE A 374 -4.50 17.28 21.44
N PRO A 375 -5.64 16.58 21.44
CA PRO A 375 -6.57 16.65 20.31
C PRO A 375 -7.06 18.07 20.02
N ALA A 376 -7.44 18.82 21.05
CA ALA A 376 -7.99 20.18 20.90
C ALA A 376 -6.90 21.25 20.71
N ALA A 377 -5.62 20.92 20.89
CA ALA A 377 -4.55 21.89 20.83
C ALA A 377 -4.37 22.49 19.43
N THR A 378 -4.18 23.82 19.38
CA THR A 378 -3.71 24.57 18.22
C THR A 378 -2.28 25.02 18.50
N ILE A 379 -1.33 24.52 17.71
CA ILE A 379 0.06 24.93 17.81
C ILE A 379 0.38 25.69 16.52
N PRO A 380 0.67 26.99 16.58
CA PRO A 380 0.90 27.81 15.40
C PRO A 380 1.94 27.18 14.45
N ASP A 381 1.63 27.12 13.16
CA ASP A 381 2.47 26.57 12.08
C ASP A 381 2.91 25.09 12.26
N VAL A 382 2.30 24.36 13.21
CA VAL A 382 2.66 22.97 13.51
C VAL A 382 1.44 22.05 13.52
N LYS A 383 0.35 22.43 14.23
CA LYS A 383 -0.77 21.53 14.47
C LYS A 383 -2.12 22.26 14.54
N GLN A 384 -3.08 21.80 13.78
CA GLN A 384 -4.48 22.15 13.91
C GLN A 384 -5.21 21.18 14.85
N PRO A 385 -6.36 21.56 15.45
CA PRO A 385 -7.16 20.65 16.27
C PRO A 385 -7.59 19.41 15.50
N MET A 386 -7.63 18.28 16.20
CA MET A 386 -8.22 17.04 15.68
C MET A 386 -9.74 17.10 15.80
N SER A 387 -10.41 16.24 15.04
CA SER A 387 -11.85 16.03 15.12
C SER A 387 -12.15 14.64 15.67
N ALA A 388 -13.40 14.39 16.07
CA ALA A 388 -13.88 13.05 16.41
C ALA A 388 -13.54 12.05 15.29
N TYR A 389 -13.28 10.82 15.67
CA TYR A 389 -12.93 9.70 14.80
C TYR A 389 -11.55 9.81 14.10
N ALA A 390 -10.76 10.86 14.37
CA ALA A 390 -9.39 10.94 13.87
C ALA A 390 -8.56 9.76 14.38
N ASN A 391 -7.72 9.19 13.49
CA ASN A 391 -6.93 8.04 13.85
C ASN A 391 -5.79 8.42 14.82
N VAL A 392 -5.59 7.56 15.81
CA VAL A 392 -4.47 7.58 16.76
C VAL A 392 -3.76 6.21 16.79
N LYS A 393 -4.08 5.33 15.83
CA LYS A 393 -3.46 4.03 15.62
C LYS A 393 -1.97 4.18 15.28
N PHE A 394 -1.64 5.12 14.41
CA PHE A 394 -0.32 5.26 13.83
C PHE A 394 0.45 6.44 14.42
N MET A 395 1.68 6.18 14.85
CA MET A 395 2.60 7.20 15.33
C MET A 395 4.02 6.89 14.85
N GLY A 396 4.84 7.91 14.53
CA GLY A 396 6.24 7.70 14.16
C GLY A 396 7.08 7.19 15.33
N LYS A 397 8.20 6.53 15.05
CA LYS A 397 9.11 5.97 16.08
C LYS A 397 9.63 7.02 17.06
N SER A 398 9.86 8.24 16.60
CA SER A 398 10.33 9.34 17.43
C SER A 398 9.26 9.93 18.35
N GLY A 399 8.02 9.43 18.28
CA GLY A 399 6.94 9.74 19.21
C GLY A 399 6.13 10.99 18.89
N CYS A 400 5.27 11.34 19.84
CA CYS A 400 4.30 12.42 19.72
C CYS A 400 4.99 13.79 19.67
N GLY A 401 4.59 14.63 18.71
CA GLY A 401 5.13 15.98 18.51
C GLY A 401 6.52 16.04 17.92
N SER A 402 7.11 14.89 17.56
CA SER A 402 8.45 14.85 16.96
C SER A 402 8.50 15.57 15.62
N ALA A 403 9.62 16.25 15.38
CA ALA A 403 9.94 16.83 14.08
C ALA A 403 10.35 15.78 13.03
N TYR A 404 10.61 14.54 13.47
CA TYR A 404 10.97 13.44 12.59
C TYR A 404 9.72 12.68 12.15
N ASN A 405 9.64 12.40 10.86
CA ASN A 405 8.57 11.58 10.26
C ASN A 405 9.12 10.19 9.92
N ASP A 406 9.73 9.56 10.90
CA ASP A 406 10.34 8.23 10.80
C ASP A 406 9.38 7.13 11.25
N GLY A 407 9.61 5.92 10.74
CA GLY A 407 8.82 4.75 11.11
C GLY A 407 8.77 3.73 9.99
N ASP A 408 8.89 2.45 10.32
CA ASP A 408 8.72 1.38 9.36
C ASP A 408 7.25 1.25 8.96
N TRP A 409 6.99 0.74 7.76
CA TRP A 409 5.65 0.47 7.26
C TRP A 409 5.40 -1.03 7.20
N CYS A 410 4.29 -1.50 7.78
CA CYS A 410 3.89 -2.90 7.73
C CYS A 410 3.37 -3.29 6.35
N MET A 411 4.01 -4.25 5.71
CA MET A 411 3.60 -4.80 4.42
C MET A 411 2.80 -6.11 4.55
N MET A 412 3.06 -6.85 5.65
CA MET A 412 2.40 -8.11 5.95
C MET A 412 2.56 -8.44 7.43
N ARG A 413 1.51 -8.91 8.07
CA ARG A 413 1.50 -9.30 9.48
C ARG A 413 0.59 -10.50 9.75
N ALA A 414 0.79 -11.15 10.89
CA ALA A 414 0.12 -12.38 11.27
C ALA A 414 -1.42 -12.27 11.25
N GLU A 415 -1.97 -11.14 11.63
CA GLU A 415 -3.41 -10.90 11.66
C GLU A 415 -4.05 -10.97 10.27
N GLU A 416 -3.36 -10.46 9.25
CA GLU A 416 -3.83 -10.58 7.88
C GLU A 416 -3.91 -12.04 7.45
N MET A 417 -2.88 -12.83 7.75
CA MET A 417 -2.84 -14.25 7.41
C MET A 417 -3.93 -15.04 8.15
N LEU A 418 -4.21 -14.71 9.41
CA LEU A 418 -5.35 -15.29 10.14
C LEU A 418 -6.69 -14.97 9.48
N LEU A 419 -6.86 -13.75 9.00
CA LEU A 419 -8.08 -13.33 8.30
C LEU A 419 -8.22 -13.98 6.92
N ILE A 420 -7.11 -14.17 6.19
CA ILE A 420 -7.10 -14.97 4.94
C ILE A 420 -7.50 -16.41 5.24
N LYS A 421 -6.88 -17.03 6.26
CA LYS A 421 -7.22 -18.39 6.66
C LYS A 421 -8.68 -18.52 7.08
N ALA A 422 -9.20 -17.55 7.86
CA ALA A 422 -10.59 -17.57 8.31
C ALA A 422 -11.57 -17.59 7.13
N GLU A 423 -11.38 -16.71 6.16
CA GLU A 423 -12.23 -16.64 4.96
C GLU A 423 -12.06 -17.89 4.10
N ALA A 424 -10.83 -18.24 3.77
CA ALA A 424 -10.52 -19.29 2.82
C ALA A 424 -10.91 -20.69 3.32
N ALA A 425 -10.56 -21.05 4.56
CA ALA A 425 -10.94 -22.34 5.14
C ALA A 425 -12.47 -22.49 5.24
N TYR A 426 -13.18 -21.43 5.65
CA TYR A 426 -14.63 -21.44 5.70
C TYR A 426 -15.25 -21.67 4.31
N LYS A 427 -14.78 -20.95 3.30
CA LYS A 427 -15.22 -21.06 1.91
C LYS A 427 -14.88 -22.42 1.27
N ALA A 428 -13.76 -23.02 1.66
CA ALA A 428 -13.37 -24.38 1.28
C ALA A 428 -14.24 -25.48 1.91
N GLY A 429 -15.14 -25.13 2.84
CA GLY A 429 -15.99 -26.07 3.57
C GLY A 429 -15.37 -26.58 4.90
N ALA A 430 -14.16 -26.18 5.24
CA ALA A 430 -13.54 -26.42 6.55
C ALA A 430 -14.01 -25.36 7.58
N THR A 431 -15.34 -25.25 7.76
CA THR A 431 -16.00 -24.16 8.48
C THR A 431 -15.47 -24.00 9.91
N ALA A 432 -15.30 -25.09 10.64
CA ALA A 432 -14.78 -25.05 12.00
C ALA A 432 -13.34 -24.51 12.08
N GLU A 433 -12.53 -24.73 11.06
CA GLU A 433 -11.16 -24.21 10.98
C GLU A 433 -11.17 -22.70 10.69
N GLY A 434 -12.02 -22.26 9.77
CA GLY A 434 -12.23 -20.85 9.47
C GLY A 434 -12.73 -20.07 10.70
N GLU A 435 -13.73 -20.60 11.39
CA GLU A 435 -14.27 -20.03 12.63
C GLU A 435 -13.20 -19.95 13.75
N ALA A 436 -12.38 -21.00 13.90
CA ALA A 436 -11.30 -21.03 14.87
C ALA A 436 -10.21 -20.00 14.56
N ALA A 437 -9.89 -19.77 13.30
CA ALA A 437 -8.92 -18.76 12.87
C ALA A 437 -9.41 -17.34 13.19
N LEU A 438 -10.68 -17.02 12.88
CA LEU A 438 -11.26 -15.73 13.25
C LEU A 438 -11.33 -15.57 14.76
N LYS A 439 -11.77 -16.60 15.48
CA LYS A 439 -11.84 -16.58 16.94
C LYS A 439 -10.47 -16.34 17.59
N LYS A 440 -9.39 -16.96 17.07
CA LYS A 440 -8.02 -16.73 17.56
C LYS A 440 -7.65 -15.25 17.52
N LEU A 441 -8.03 -14.52 16.46
CA LEU A 441 -7.83 -13.08 16.36
C LEU A 441 -8.72 -12.33 17.35
N MET A 442 -10.03 -12.65 17.37
CA MET A 442 -11.01 -11.90 18.15
C MET A 442 -10.81 -12.07 19.67
N ASP A 443 -10.29 -13.20 20.13
CA ASP A 443 -9.90 -13.38 21.55
C ASP A 443 -8.80 -12.37 21.97
N GLN A 444 -8.05 -11.81 21.03
CA GLN A 444 -7.03 -10.79 21.24
C GLN A 444 -7.51 -9.36 20.91
N ARG A 445 -8.79 -9.18 20.59
CA ARG A 445 -9.37 -7.87 20.23
C ARG A 445 -10.58 -7.53 21.10
N ASP A 446 -11.48 -8.48 21.23
CA ASP A 446 -12.71 -8.38 22.02
C ASP A 446 -13.05 -9.76 22.60
N PRO A 447 -12.62 -10.09 23.83
CA PRO A 447 -12.94 -11.40 24.46
C PRO A 447 -14.44 -11.66 24.62
N ALA A 448 -15.28 -10.61 24.53
CA ALA A 448 -16.74 -10.72 24.54
C ALA A 448 -17.36 -10.81 23.14
N TRP A 449 -16.53 -10.87 22.11
CA TRP A 449 -16.99 -10.87 20.72
C TRP A 449 -17.97 -12.01 20.42
N THR A 450 -18.98 -11.67 19.68
CA THR A 450 -19.90 -12.60 19.02
C THR A 450 -20.13 -12.09 17.59
N GLN A 451 -20.33 -13.02 16.65
CA GLN A 451 -20.62 -12.65 15.27
C GLN A 451 -21.79 -11.65 15.18
N SER A 452 -21.56 -10.53 14.54
CA SER A 452 -22.54 -9.44 14.37
C SER A 452 -23.21 -9.45 13.00
N CYS A 453 -22.51 -9.90 11.97
CA CYS A 453 -23.02 -10.01 10.61
C CYS A 453 -23.87 -11.27 10.40
N LYS A 454 -24.73 -11.24 9.37
CA LYS A 454 -25.63 -12.37 9.05
C LYS A 454 -24.88 -13.61 8.57
N THR A 455 -23.82 -13.41 7.82
CA THR A 455 -22.96 -14.49 7.31
C THR A 455 -21.58 -14.40 7.95
N PHE A 456 -20.89 -15.52 7.98
CA PHE A 456 -19.52 -15.55 8.49
C PHE A 456 -18.56 -14.79 7.59
N GLU A 457 -18.77 -14.85 6.28
CA GLU A 457 -17.96 -14.13 5.29
C GLU A 457 -18.07 -12.61 5.46
N ASP A 458 -19.27 -12.08 5.70
CA ASP A 458 -19.45 -10.65 5.99
C ASP A 458 -18.80 -10.27 7.31
N GLU A 459 -18.83 -11.17 8.31
CA GLU A 459 -18.13 -10.94 9.58
C GLU A 459 -16.61 -10.89 9.37
N VAL A 460 -16.03 -11.84 8.63
CA VAL A 460 -14.58 -11.81 8.33
C VAL A 460 -14.22 -10.52 7.59
N TRP A 461 -15.05 -10.09 6.61
CA TRP A 461 -14.79 -8.84 5.92
C TRP A 461 -14.91 -7.63 6.85
N LEU A 462 -15.90 -7.58 7.74
CA LEU A 462 -15.99 -6.52 8.76
C LEU A 462 -14.73 -6.48 9.62
N GLN A 463 -14.26 -7.63 10.08
CA GLN A 463 -13.07 -7.71 10.90
C GLN A 463 -11.80 -7.33 10.13
N ARG A 464 -11.70 -7.63 8.83
CA ARG A 464 -10.60 -7.15 7.96
C ARG A 464 -10.62 -5.63 7.83
N ARG A 465 -11.77 -5.01 7.61
CA ARG A 465 -11.93 -3.54 7.50
C ARG A 465 -11.47 -2.80 8.76
N ILE A 466 -11.77 -3.35 9.93
CA ILE A 466 -11.36 -2.79 11.23
C ILE A 466 -9.87 -3.04 11.45
N GLU A 467 -9.44 -4.29 11.34
CA GLU A 467 -8.07 -4.70 11.67
C GLU A 467 -7.03 -4.05 10.77
N LEU A 468 -7.25 -4.09 9.47
CA LEU A 468 -6.31 -3.63 8.45
C LEU A 468 -6.55 -2.18 8.02
N TRP A 469 -7.35 -1.42 8.77
CA TRP A 469 -7.61 -0.02 8.49
C TRP A 469 -6.31 0.79 8.42
N GLY A 470 -6.14 1.56 7.36
CA GLY A 470 -4.95 2.37 7.12
C GLY A 470 -3.75 1.62 6.56
N GLU A 471 -3.86 0.33 6.21
CA GLU A 471 -2.77 -0.51 5.74
C GLU A 471 -2.83 -0.83 4.23
N GLY A 472 -3.79 -0.25 3.49
CA GLY A 472 -3.86 -0.31 2.03
C GLY A 472 -4.61 -1.51 1.45
N PHE A 473 -5.54 -2.11 2.19
CA PHE A 473 -6.28 -3.29 1.73
C PHE A 473 -7.72 -3.01 1.28
N ALA A 474 -8.29 -1.87 1.69
CA ALA A 474 -9.73 -1.66 1.61
C ALA A 474 -10.30 -1.77 0.19
N MET A 475 -9.69 -1.10 -0.80
CA MET A 475 -10.21 -1.14 -2.18
C MET A 475 -9.98 -2.50 -2.85
N ALA A 476 -8.88 -3.19 -2.55
CA ALA A 476 -8.62 -4.53 -3.08
C ALA A 476 -9.68 -5.54 -2.57
N ASP A 477 -10.05 -5.46 -1.29
CA ASP A 477 -11.12 -6.28 -0.72
C ASP A 477 -12.49 -5.94 -1.33
N VAL A 478 -12.80 -4.66 -1.54
CA VAL A 478 -14.02 -4.22 -2.24
C VAL A 478 -14.12 -4.86 -3.62
N MET A 479 -13.02 -4.83 -4.39
CA MET A 479 -12.99 -5.37 -5.76
C MET A 479 -13.15 -6.89 -5.78
N ARG A 480 -12.40 -7.65 -4.97
CA ARG A 480 -12.48 -9.11 -4.96
C ARG A 480 -13.80 -9.65 -4.42
N LEU A 481 -14.39 -8.97 -3.41
CA LEU A 481 -15.64 -9.37 -2.76
C LEU A 481 -16.89 -8.84 -3.46
N LYS A 482 -16.73 -8.10 -4.56
CA LYS A 482 -17.84 -7.50 -5.35
C LYS A 482 -18.71 -6.57 -4.51
N LYS A 483 -18.08 -5.81 -3.61
CA LYS A 483 -18.78 -4.92 -2.69
C LYS A 483 -18.95 -3.52 -3.28
N ASN A 484 -20.03 -2.86 -2.90
CA ASN A 484 -20.22 -1.45 -3.18
C ASN A 484 -19.31 -0.61 -2.28
N VAL A 485 -18.94 0.59 -2.74
CA VAL A 485 -18.35 1.62 -1.87
C VAL A 485 -19.48 2.47 -1.33
N VAL A 486 -19.87 2.24 -0.06
CA VAL A 486 -20.93 2.98 0.62
C VAL A 486 -20.31 3.85 1.69
N ARG A 487 -20.19 5.14 1.41
CA ARG A 487 -19.59 6.12 2.31
C ARG A 487 -20.62 6.89 3.13
N TYR A 488 -21.84 7.01 2.61
CA TYR A 488 -22.82 7.93 3.12
C TYR A 488 -24.23 7.46 2.80
N HIS A 489 -25.16 7.61 3.74
CA HIS A 489 -26.58 7.47 3.49
C HIS A 489 -27.23 8.85 3.40
N LYS A 490 -27.97 9.10 2.32
CA LYS A 490 -28.60 10.40 2.07
C LYS A 490 -29.50 10.82 3.22
N GLY A 491 -29.21 12.00 3.77
CA GLY A 491 -29.95 12.54 4.91
C GLY A 491 -29.40 12.11 6.29
N ASP A 492 -28.28 11.37 6.33
CA ASP A 492 -27.59 11.08 7.58
C ASP A 492 -26.81 12.33 8.05
N GLU A 493 -27.38 13.05 9.00
CA GLU A 493 -26.77 14.23 9.60
C GLU A 493 -25.64 13.88 10.59
N THR A 494 -25.52 12.61 10.99
CA THR A 494 -24.47 12.13 11.90
C THR A 494 -23.20 11.72 11.17
N SER A 495 -23.22 11.68 9.84
CA SER A 495 -22.08 11.31 9.02
C SER A 495 -20.92 12.29 9.17
N ASN A 496 -19.73 11.77 9.41
CA ASN A 496 -18.49 12.54 9.42
C ASN A 496 -17.86 12.73 8.04
N VAL A 497 -18.53 12.29 6.97
CA VAL A 497 -18.07 12.45 5.59
C VAL A 497 -18.41 13.86 5.10
N PRO A 498 -17.42 14.67 4.67
CA PRO A 498 -17.68 16.00 4.09
C PRO A 498 -18.48 15.92 2.79
N GLU A 499 -19.27 16.95 2.52
CA GLU A 499 -20.16 17.02 1.35
C GLU A 499 -19.49 16.65 0.02
N PRO A 500 -18.27 17.12 -0.32
CA PRO A 500 -17.63 16.76 -1.58
C PRO A 500 -17.34 15.26 -1.77
N TYR A 501 -17.36 14.49 -0.69
CA TYR A 501 -17.05 13.06 -0.68
C TYR A 501 -18.29 12.19 -0.43
N ARG A 502 -19.48 12.79 -0.31
CA ARG A 502 -20.76 12.11 -0.05
C ARG A 502 -21.32 11.54 -1.35
N PHE A 503 -20.80 10.41 -1.75
CA PHE A 503 -21.32 9.61 -2.86
C PHE A 503 -21.02 8.13 -2.62
N ASN A 504 -21.77 7.26 -3.28
CA ASN A 504 -21.58 5.82 -3.27
C ASN A 504 -21.35 5.34 -4.70
N ILE A 505 -20.63 4.22 -4.84
CA ILE A 505 -20.37 3.61 -6.13
C ILE A 505 -20.75 2.15 -6.05
N GLN A 506 -21.54 1.70 -7.03
CA GLN A 506 -21.92 0.32 -7.14
C GLN A 506 -20.80 -0.51 -7.77
N TYR A 507 -20.57 -1.71 -7.25
CA TYR A 507 -19.64 -2.64 -7.88
C TYR A 507 -20.01 -2.89 -9.35
N GLY A 508 -19.00 -2.91 -10.20
CA GLY A 508 -19.17 -3.06 -11.65
C GLY A 508 -19.28 -1.73 -12.41
N ASP A 509 -19.37 -0.60 -11.72
CA ASP A 509 -19.29 0.70 -12.38
C ASP A 509 -17.89 0.86 -13.02
N PRO A 510 -17.80 1.15 -14.35
CA PRO A 510 -16.52 1.31 -15.04
C PRO A 510 -15.62 2.40 -14.44
N TRP A 511 -16.18 3.35 -13.67
CA TRP A 511 -15.40 4.37 -12.97
C TRP A 511 -14.56 3.80 -11.82
N MET A 512 -14.84 2.58 -11.34
CA MET A 512 -14.02 1.90 -10.33
C MET A 512 -12.62 1.58 -10.83
N LEU A 513 -12.43 1.40 -12.14
CA LEU A 513 -11.14 1.06 -12.74
C LEU A 513 -10.31 2.31 -13.06
N LEU A 514 -9.00 2.24 -12.82
CA LEU A 514 -8.08 3.29 -13.26
C LEU A 514 -7.96 3.29 -14.79
N ARG A 515 -7.71 4.48 -15.34
CA ARG A 515 -7.32 4.66 -16.73
C ARG A 515 -5.82 4.45 -16.88
N PHE A 516 -5.41 3.82 -17.98
CA PHE A 516 -4.02 3.87 -18.38
C PHE A 516 -3.63 5.31 -18.69
N VAL A 517 -2.46 5.70 -18.21
CA VAL A 517 -1.97 7.07 -18.40
C VAL A 517 -1.73 7.35 -19.87
N GLN A 518 -1.98 8.59 -20.29
CA GLN A 518 -1.86 8.99 -21.70
C GLN A 518 -0.47 8.69 -22.28
N LYS A 519 0.57 8.80 -21.46
CA LYS A 519 1.95 8.49 -21.85
C LYS A 519 2.12 7.01 -22.24
N GLU A 520 1.50 6.09 -21.49
CA GLU A 520 1.51 4.66 -21.83
C GLU A 520 0.84 4.41 -23.17
N LEU A 521 -0.37 4.92 -23.38
CA LEU A 521 -1.10 4.75 -24.64
C LEU A 521 -0.39 5.35 -25.85
N THR A 522 0.41 6.40 -25.63
CA THR A 522 1.20 7.03 -26.70
C THR A 522 2.43 6.21 -27.06
N ASN A 523 3.10 5.64 -26.06
CA ASN A 523 4.36 4.92 -26.24
C ASN A 523 4.16 3.43 -26.54
N ASN A 524 3.09 2.83 -26.04
CA ASN A 524 2.72 1.43 -26.25
C ASN A 524 1.43 1.32 -27.07
N ARG A 525 1.57 1.15 -28.38
CA ARG A 525 0.44 1.06 -29.32
C ARG A 525 -0.41 -0.20 -29.16
N GLY A 526 0.13 -1.22 -28.48
CA GLY A 526 -0.60 -2.46 -28.16
C GLY A 526 -1.55 -2.31 -26.96
N CYS A 527 -1.35 -1.28 -26.12
CA CYS A 527 -2.16 -1.09 -24.91
C CYS A 527 -3.47 -0.35 -25.24
N THR A 528 -4.59 -0.95 -24.88
CA THR A 528 -5.94 -0.36 -24.98
C THR A 528 -6.33 0.33 -23.68
N GLN A 529 -7.21 1.33 -23.75
CA GLN A 529 -7.75 2.02 -22.57
C GLN A 529 -8.85 1.18 -21.91
N ASN A 530 -8.98 1.28 -20.59
CA ASN A 530 -10.16 0.81 -19.88
C ASN A 530 -11.40 1.60 -20.29
N GLU A 531 -12.56 0.90 -20.32
CA GLU A 531 -13.84 1.53 -20.52
C GLU A 531 -14.05 2.65 -19.49
N GLY A 532 -14.56 3.78 -19.96
CA GLY A 532 -14.81 4.94 -19.11
C GLY A 532 -16.19 4.87 -18.46
N GLY A 533 -16.30 5.48 -17.29
CA GLY A 533 -17.56 5.81 -16.63
C GLY A 533 -17.62 7.31 -16.37
N GLU A 534 -18.56 7.73 -15.56
CA GLU A 534 -18.69 9.10 -15.09
C GLU A 534 -18.30 9.19 -13.62
N GLN A 535 -17.65 10.29 -13.23
CA GLN A 535 -17.35 10.54 -11.82
C GLN A 535 -18.65 10.60 -11.01
N PRO A 536 -18.73 9.96 -9.84
CA PRO A 536 -19.93 9.99 -9.01
C PRO A 536 -20.35 11.41 -8.63
N ALA A 537 -21.65 11.67 -8.66
CA ALA A 537 -22.20 12.93 -8.20
C ALA A 537 -22.24 12.99 -6.66
N GLN A 538 -21.94 14.14 -6.11
CA GLN A 538 -22.06 14.38 -4.67
C GLN A 538 -23.49 14.15 -4.17
N GLY A 539 -23.62 13.61 -2.96
CA GLY A 539 -24.91 13.36 -2.34
C GLY A 539 -25.65 12.13 -2.86
N ASP A 540 -25.05 11.35 -3.76
CA ASP A 540 -25.63 10.11 -4.31
C ASP A 540 -25.41 8.93 -3.34
N GLY A 541 -25.94 9.05 -2.12
CA GLY A 541 -25.88 8.01 -1.09
C GLY A 541 -27.12 7.12 -1.01
N GLU A 542 -28.14 7.33 -1.88
CA GLU A 542 -29.41 6.66 -1.78
C GLU A 542 -29.40 5.28 -2.47
N GLY A 543 -29.81 4.25 -1.75
CA GLY A 543 -30.10 2.93 -2.32
C GLY A 543 -28.95 1.94 -2.37
N LEU A 544 -27.71 2.32 -2.15
CA LEU A 544 -26.58 1.38 -2.12
C LEU A 544 -26.35 0.81 -0.72
N LYS A 545 -26.72 -0.44 -0.54
CA LYS A 545 -26.59 -1.17 0.73
C LYS A 545 -25.98 -2.54 0.49
N ASP A 546 -24.99 -2.91 1.29
CA ASP A 546 -24.38 -4.23 1.27
C ASP A 546 -24.47 -4.96 2.63
N GLY A 547 -25.12 -4.36 3.62
CA GLY A 547 -25.33 -4.95 4.94
C GLY A 547 -24.10 -4.95 5.86
N VAL A 548 -22.92 -4.61 5.37
CA VAL A 548 -21.68 -4.51 6.16
C VAL A 548 -21.23 -3.06 6.28
N THR A 549 -21.32 -2.29 5.21
CA THR A 549 -20.96 -0.86 5.18
C THR A 549 -22.09 0.04 5.66
N ASP A 550 -23.27 -0.49 5.77
CA ASP A 550 -24.46 0.23 6.28
C ASP A 550 -24.25 0.63 7.77
#